data_533429ffc556cf8ff6e2d6e4f0c36e1d
#
_entry.id   533429ffc556cf8ff6e2d6e4f0c36e1d
#
_cell.length_a   1.000
_cell.length_b   1.000
_cell.length_c   1.000
_cell.angle_alpha   90.00
_cell.angle_beta   90.00
_cell.angle_gamma   90.00
#
_symmetry.space_group_name_H-M   'P 1'
#
loop_
_entity.id
_entity.type
_entity.pdbx_description
1 polymer ?
#
loop_
_entity_poly.entity_id
_entity_poly.type
_entity_poly.pdbx_seq_one_letter_code
_entity_poly.pdbx_strand_id
1 'polypeptide(L)'
;MEELESKPQAQSSTNATEDARKRMSSTMKALKVTRRPLSQTLQSLKVEQELLQTALMKAKNPNLSKTAGFRLDKLKQFGFGSLAYSSLQAGMQYYMHEDLGYVSYVPLGDSPDSVLVLSDPLCSREKLKEFMDEFLKVKKDPVFLHISHAVACDLADRGYVVNELGVETVIEIQDFEITGNKKQQLKSARNKAQKDGIKVRELHSVDDSLLRALKQISDEWISAKVAGNSEMKFLVRPIIYVDEVDVRRFIAIKDDEIVGFVIFDPMYENGEVVGYIANQLRSNYEKGYSIVDYIILEAMKIFKEEGKRDLSLGFSPMYKVDDGHEFKHSKLLKAHFQFAYEKANYLYNFKNLARHKSQYRPEMKGAREEKIYCAMKTRFFLNRMHSVYTALGLKPMQATVNHLKHVIVDKIKSVFPKRKSAPAITHDCASESDEAK
;
A
#
# COMPACT_ATOMS: atom_id res chain seq x y z
N MET A 1 55.79 -34.92 43.77
CA MET A 1 54.79 -34.12 44.46
C MET A 1 54.62 -32.89 43.58
N GLU A 2 53.55 -32.55 42.90
CA GLU A 2 52.15 -33.05 42.93
C GLU A 2 51.55 -32.81 41.57
N GLU A 3 50.70 -33.72 41.18
CA GLU A 3 49.81 -33.67 40.03
C GLU A 3 48.85 -32.49 40.14
N LEU A 4 48.48 -31.87 39.04
CA LEU A 4 47.22 -31.18 38.91
C LEU A 4 46.66 -31.42 37.51
N GLU A 5 45.58 -32.18 37.54
CA GLU A 5 44.74 -32.57 36.41
C GLU A 5 44.09 -31.39 35.73
N SER A 6 44.05 -31.45 34.42
CA SER A 6 43.22 -30.58 33.59
C SER A 6 42.20 -31.40 32.81
N LYS A 7 40.92 -31.15 33.00
CA LYS A 7 39.80 -31.25 32.03
C LYS A 7 38.50 -30.91 32.77
N PRO A 8 37.55 -30.14 32.25
CA PRO A 8 36.84 -30.46 31.01
C PRO A 8 36.45 -29.22 30.15
N GLN A 9 36.92 -29.17 28.91
CA GLN A 9 36.44 -28.20 27.91
C GLN A 9 35.64 -28.83 26.75
N ALA A 10 35.42 -30.12 26.74
CA ALA A 10 34.76 -30.80 25.62
C ALA A 10 33.23 -30.92 25.70
N GLN A 11 32.61 -30.64 26.84
CA GLN A 11 31.14 -30.74 26.99
C GLN A 11 30.32 -29.47 26.68
N SER A 12 30.96 -28.30 26.60
CA SER A 12 30.24 -27.08 26.29
C SER A 12 30.01 -26.83 24.78
N SER A 13 30.88 -27.41 23.92
CA SER A 13 30.77 -27.23 22.47
C SER A 13 29.72 -28.16 21.81
N THR A 14 29.46 -29.33 22.40
CA THR A 14 28.41 -30.25 21.91
C THR A 14 27.01 -29.76 22.21
N ASN A 15 26.78 -29.14 23.35
CA ASN A 15 25.47 -28.58 23.70
C ASN A 15 25.10 -27.38 22.85
N ALA A 16 26.05 -26.51 22.51
CA ALA A 16 25.83 -25.36 21.65
C ALA A 16 25.49 -25.75 20.19
N THR A 17 26.13 -26.81 19.68
CA THR A 17 25.83 -27.32 18.33
C THR A 17 24.50 -28.07 18.27
N GLU A 18 24.10 -28.75 19.35
CA GLU A 18 22.81 -29.43 19.41
C GLU A 18 21.63 -28.47 19.56
N ASP A 19 21.81 -27.39 20.32
CA ASP A 19 20.83 -26.29 20.44
C ASP A 19 20.71 -25.50 19.14
N ALA A 20 21.79 -25.23 18.43
CA ALA A 20 21.79 -24.67 17.08
C ALA A 20 21.08 -25.56 16.06
N ARG A 21 21.28 -26.90 16.12
CA ARG A 21 20.56 -27.89 15.29
C ARG A 21 19.07 -27.95 15.62
N LYS A 22 18.67 -27.88 16.90
CA LYS A 22 17.26 -27.85 17.32
C LYS A 22 16.58 -26.54 16.85
N ARG A 23 17.24 -25.40 16.98
CA ARG A 23 16.76 -24.12 16.46
C ARG A 23 16.64 -24.12 14.93
N MET A 24 17.62 -24.65 14.22
CA MET A 24 17.57 -24.80 12.75
C MET A 24 16.46 -25.77 12.30
N SER A 25 16.22 -26.86 13.04
CA SER A 25 15.13 -27.81 12.78
C SER A 25 13.75 -27.19 13.03
N SER A 26 13.58 -26.36 14.08
CA SER A 26 12.33 -25.65 14.35
C SER A 26 12.07 -24.55 13.30
N THR A 27 13.11 -23.84 12.88
CA THR A 27 13.03 -22.84 11.80
C THR A 27 12.72 -23.49 10.45
N MET A 28 13.31 -24.65 10.15
CA MET A 28 12.99 -25.44 8.96
C MET A 28 11.59 -26.05 8.99
N LYS A 29 11.06 -26.45 10.16
CA LYS A 29 9.67 -26.86 10.32
C LYS A 29 8.70 -25.68 10.14
N ALA A 30 9.01 -24.51 10.68
CA ALA A 30 8.24 -23.28 10.47
C ALA A 30 8.24 -22.85 8.99
N LEU A 31 9.36 -22.99 8.28
CA LEU A 31 9.47 -22.74 6.84
C LEU A 31 8.68 -23.75 5.97
N LYS A 32 8.49 -25.00 6.43
CA LYS A 32 7.70 -26.00 5.72
C LYS A 32 6.19 -25.81 5.86
N VAL A 33 5.73 -25.11 6.91
CA VAL A 33 4.31 -24.84 7.15
C VAL A 33 3.81 -23.63 6.32
N THR A 34 4.71 -22.73 5.92
CA THR A 34 4.37 -21.60 5.05
C THR A 34 4.81 -21.90 3.61
N ARG A 35 3.88 -22.33 2.74
CA ARG A 35 4.06 -22.34 1.28
C ARG A 35 4.14 -20.90 0.73
N ARG A 36 5.13 -20.12 1.19
CA ARG A 36 5.41 -18.79 0.62
C ARG A 36 6.27 -18.98 -0.63
N PRO A 37 5.95 -18.29 -1.74
CA PRO A 37 6.90 -18.21 -2.84
C PRO A 37 8.20 -17.57 -2.32
N LEU A 38 9.33 -18.22 -2.55
CA LEU A 38 10.68 -17.74 -2.17
C LEU A 38 10.91 -16.26 -2.54
N SER A 39 10.26 -15.78 -3.60
CA SER A 39 10.31 -14.39 -4.06
C SER A 39 9.76 -13.36 -3.06
N GLN A 40 8.73 -13.70 -2.29
CA GLN A 40 8.14 -12.76 -1.32
C GLN A 40 8.98 -12.66 -0.04
N THR A 41 9.52 -13.80 0.42
CA THR A 41 10.44 -13.82 1.56
C THR A 41 11.74 -13.09 1.23
N LEU A 42 12.27 -13.26 0.01
CA LEU A 42 13.44 -12.52 -0.47
C LEU A 42 13.18 -11.03 -0.64
N GLN A 43 11.96 -10.63 -0.98
CA GLN A 43 11.59 -9.22 -1.14
C GLN A 43 11.43 -8.52 0.21
N SER A 44 10.84 -9.18 1.22
CA SER A 44 10.76 -8.64 2.59
C SER A 44 12.15 -8.57 3.25
N LEU A 45 13.00 -9.57 3.06
CA LEU A 45 14.39 -9.55 3.54
C LEU A 45 15.23 -8.47 2.85
N LYS A 46 15.00 -8.20 1.55
CA LYS A 46 15.65 -7.08 0.87
C LYS A 46 15.23 -5.73 1.43
N VAL A 47 13.95 -5.52 1.71
CA VAL A 47 13.46 -4.28 2.33
C VAL A 47 14.03 -4.11 3.74
N GLU A 48 14.06 -5.16 4.55
CA GLU A 48 14.69 -5.13 5.89
C GLU A 48 16.21 -4.85 5.78
N GLN A 49 16.90 -5.46 4.81
CA GLN A 49 18.32 -5.22 4.56
C GLN A 49 18.59 -3.79 4.07
N GLU A 50 17.75 -3.25 3.19
CA GLU A 50 17.85 -1.87 2.73
C GLU A 50 17.57 -0.86 3.86
N LEU A 51 16.60 -1.14 4.73
CA LEU A 51 16.32 -0.33 5.93
C LEU A 51 17.48 -0.37 6.91
N LEU A 52 18.06 -1.55 7.16
CA LEU A 52 19.22 -1.72 8.02
C LEU A 52 20.46 -1.06 7.43
N GLN A 53 20.71 -1.20 6.12
CA GLN A 53 21.78 -0.50 5.43
C GLN A 53 21.60 1.02 5.44
N THR A 54 20.36 1.50 5.26
CA THR A 54 20.02 2.92 5.34
C THR A 54 20.24 3.47 6.75
N ALA A 55 19.86 2.71 7.78
CA ALA A 55 20.13 3.06 9.18
C ALA A 55 21.63 3.05 9.51
N LEU A 56 22.37 2.05 9.03
CA LEU A 56 23.83 1.96 9.17
C LEU A 56 24.58 3.06 8.39
N MET A 57 24.12 3.40 7.18
CA MET A 57 24.67 4.52 6.42
C MET A 57 24.37 5.86 7.08
N LYS A 58 23.19 6.07 7.65
CA LYS A 58 22.86 7.26 8.44
C LYS A 58 23.78 7.41 9.65
N ALA A 59 24.10 6.31 10.34
CA ALA A 59 25.02 6.32 11.48
C ALA A 59 26.48 6.63 11.09
N LYS A 60 26.87 6.35 9.85
CA LYS A 60 28.26 6.52 9.35
C LYS A 60 28.49 7.77 8.51
N ASN A 61 27.43 8.44 8.03
CA ASN A 61 27.55 9.60 7.13
C ASN A 61 26.70 10.78 7.61
N PRO A 62 27.33 11.79 8.26
CA PRO A 62 26.63 12.97 8.78
C PRO A 62 25.92 13.79 7.68
N ASN A 63 26.36 13.70 6.40
CA ASN A 63 25.70 14.40 5.30
C ASN A 63 24.37 13.74 4.90
N LEU A 64 24.24 12.41 5.03
CA LEU A 64 22.97 11.72 4.85
C LEU A 64 21.93 12.10 5.93
N SER A 65 22.39 12.36 7.15
CA SER A 65 21.53 12.86 8.24
C SER A 65 21.02 14.28 7.93
N LYS A 66 21.86 15.18 7.42
CA LYS A 66 21.44 16.54 7.01
C LYS A 66 20.42 16.53 5.88
N THR A 67 20.63 15.72 4.84
CA THR A 67 19.69 15.63 3.72
C THR A 67 18.35 14.98 4.11
N ALA A 68 18.34 14.05 5.07
CA ALA A 68 17.12 13.48 5.60
C ALA A 68 16.33 14.49 6.45
N GLY A 69 17.04 15.28 7.29
CA GLY A 69 16.45 16.38 8.05
C GLY A 69 15.82 17.42 7.13
N PHE A 70 16.57 17.88 6.13
CA PHE A 70 16.06 18.82 5.12
C PHE A 70 14.75 18.33 4.46
N ARG A 71 14.70 17.06 4.03
CA ARG A 71 13.48 16.52 3.41
C ARG A 71 12.31 16.47 4.38
N LEU A 72 12.54 16.09 5.63
CA LEU A 72 11.50 16.07 6.65
C LEU A 72 11.00 17.49 6.95
N ASP A 73 11.88 18.48 7.03
CA ASP A 73 11.50 19.86 7.24
C ASP A 73 10.66 20.42 6.09
N LYS A 74 11.08 20.19 4.84
CA LYS A 74 10.31 20.61 3.67
C LYS A 74 8.98 19.85 3.54
N LEU A 75 8.95 18.55 3.90
CA LEU A 75 7.71 17.78 3.99
C LEU A 75 6.75 18.39 5.02
N LYS A 76 7.22 18.76 6.21
CA LYS A 76 6.39 19.39 7.24
C LYS A 76 5.87 20.75 6.78
N GLN A 77 6.65 21.51 6.03
CA GLN A 77 6.25 22.82 5.50
C GLN A 77 5.21 22.72 4.38
N PHE A 78 5.37 21.78 3.44
CA PHE A 78 4.66 21.76 2.15
C PHE A 78 3.94 20.46 1.83
N GLY A 79 3.97 19.49 2.70
CA GLY A 79 3.50 18.12 2.44
C GLY A 79 2.01 17.91 2.64
N PHE A 80 1.17 18.76 2.07
CA PHE A 80 -0.29 18.63 2.17
C PHE A 80 -0.86 17.46 1.35
N GLY A 81 -0.26 17.10 0.22
CA GLY A 81 -0.74 16.02 -0.64
C GLY A 81 -0.71 14.65 0.03
N SER A 82 -1.66 13.80 -0.28
CA SER A 82 -1.80 12.45 0.31
C SER A 82 -0.59 11.54 0.08
N LEU A 83 0.15 11.70 -1.03
CA LEU A 83 1.39 10.98 -1.29
C LEU A 83 2.65 11.71 -0.82
N ALA A 84 2.54 12.89 -0.21
CA ALA A 84 3.70 13.67 0.21
C ALA A 84 4.61 12.88 1.17
N TYR A 85 4.04 12.21 2.16
CA TYR A 85 4.79 11.38 3.11
C TYR A 85 5.47 10.19 2.43
N SER A 86 4.86 9.63 1.38
CA SER A 86 5.42 8.54 0.58
C SER A 86 6.70 8.94 -0.17
N SER A 87 7.00 10.25 -0.29
CA SER A 87 8.27 10.74 -0.84
C SER A 87 9.50 10.30 -0.04
N LEU A 88 9.32 9.96 1.25
CA LEU A 88 10.40 9.50 2.13
C LEU A 88 10.69 8.00 2.03
N GLN A 89 9.91 7.23 1.26
CA GLN A 89 10.07 5.77 1.17
C GLN A 89 11.41 5.35 0.55
N ALA A 90 11.83 4.13 0.83
CA ALA A 90 13.04 3.55 0.26
C ALA A 90 12.95 3.45 -1.28
N GLY A 91 14.10 3.60 -1.96
CA GLY A 91 14.20 3.52 -3.42
C GLY A 91 13.88 4.82 -4.17
N MET A 92 13.46 5.87 -3.48
CA MET A 92 13.30 7.20 -4.10
C MET A 92 14.64 7.88 -4.30
N GLN A 93 14.77 8.59 -5.42
CA GLN A 93 15.82 9.56 -5.69
C GLN A 93 15.26 10.98 -5.56
N TYR A 94 16.13 11.97 -5.39
CA TYR A 94 15.71 13.32 -5.08
C TYR A 94 16.48 14.34 -5.91
N TYR A 95 15.77 15.35 -6.40
CA TYR A 95 16.33 16.61 -6.74
C TYR A 95 16.03 17.58 -5.59
N MET A 96 17.05 18.17 -5.01
CA MET A 96 16.95 19.07 -3.86
C MET A 96 17.54 20.43 -4.21
N HIS A 97 16.79 21.49 -3.90
CA HIS A 97 17.24 22.87 -3.96
C HIS A 97 17.18 23.46 -2.55
N GLU A 98 18.29 23.97 -2.06
CA GLU A 98 18.46 24.37 -0.66
C GLU A 98 17.35 25.30 -0.16
N ASP A 99 17.02 26.33 -0.96
CA ASP A 99 16.02 27.34 -0.59
C ASP A 99 14.58 26.96 -0.97
N LEU A 100 14.39 26.22 -2.06
CA LEU A 100 13.06 26.04 -2.65
C LEU A 100 12.35 24.77 -2.15
N GLY A 101 13.04 23.63 -2.08
CA GLY A 101 12.43 22.37 -1.69
C GLY A 101 13.01 21.15 -2.39
N TYR A 102 12.21 20.12 -2.59
CA TYR A 102 12.64 18.92 -3.29
C TYR A 102 11.55 18.25 -4.13
N VAL A 103 11.99 17.46 -5.10
CA VAL A 103 11.17 16.52 -5.89
C VAL A 103 11.67 15.11 -5.64
N SER A 104 10.76 14.18 -5.38
CA SER A 104 11.03 12.75 -5.30
C SER A 104 10.69 12.06 -6.62
N TYR A 105 11.55 11.17 -7.09
CA TYR A 105 11.35 10.45 -8.35
C TYR A 105 12.03 9.08 -8.35
N VAL A 106 11.68 8.26 -9.32
CA VAL A 106 12.38 7.01 -9.64
C VAL A 106 12.83 7.02 -11.10
N PRO A 107 13.93 6.34 -11.47
CA PRO A 107 14.36 6.24 -12.85
C PRO A 107 13.32 5.56 -13.75
N LEU A 108 13.20 6.03 -14.99
CA LEU A 108 12.43 5.39 -16.06
C LEU A 108 13.36 4.89 -17.17
N GLY A 109 13.70 3.60 -17.14
CA GLY A 109 14.66 3.02 -18.07
C GLY A 109 16.10 3.49 -17.79
N ASP A 110 16.94 3.50 -18.83
CA ASP A 110 18.39 3.70 -18.71
C ASP A 110 18.82 5.18 -18.86
N SER A 111 17.92 6.06 -19.30
CA SER A 111 18.25 7.48 -19.45
C SER A 111 18.21 8.22 -18.12
N PRO A 112 19.27 8.95 -17.74
CA PRO A 112 19.32 9.72 -16.50
C PRO A 112 18.32 10.89 -16.47
N ASP A 113 17.87 11.35 -17.66
CA ASP A 113 16.90 12.43 -17.82
C ASP A 113 15.46 11.95 -17.70
N SER A 114 15.25 10.65 -17.86
CA SER A 114 13.93 10.03 -17.87
C SER A 114 13.60 9.52 -16.48
N VAL A 115 12.67 10.20 -15.82
CA VAL A 115 12.28 9.89 -14.44
C VAL A 115 10.77 9.91 -14.27
N LEU A 116 10.27 9.12 -13.33
CA LEU A 116 8.90 9.17 -12.87
C LEU A 116 8.84 9.97 -11.58
N VAL A 117 8.30 11.17 -11.66
CA VAL A 117 8.00 12.01 -10.50
C VAL A 117 6.68 11.56 -9.90
N LEU A 118 6.67 11.39 -8.59
CA LEU A 118 5.51 10.93 -7.84
C LEU A 118 5.07 12.03 -6.88
N SER A 119 3.80 12.43 -6.98
CA SER A 119 3.21 13.52 -6.23
C SER A 119 3.76 14.91 -6.65
N ASP A 120 3.25 15.94 -5.98
CA ASP A 120 3.67 17.32 -6.19
C ASP A 120 5.10 17.54 -5.69
N PRO A 121 5.84 18.50 -6.27
CA PRO A 121 7.06 19.03 -5.67
C PRO A 121 6.77 19.58 -4.26
N LEU A 122 7.67 19.27 -3.32
CA LEU A 122 7.57 19.80 -1.96
C LEU A 122 8.30 21.14 -1.86
N CYS A 123 7.60 22.18 -2.28
CA CYS A 123 8.03 23.58 -2.27
C CYS A 123 6.83 24.50 -2.00
N SER A 124 7.08 25.80 -1.74
CA SER A 124 5.97 26.76 -1.62
C SER A 124 5.23 26.93 -2.97
N ARG A 125 3.95 27.20 -2.91
CA ARG A 125 3.13 27.41 -4.13
C ARG A 125 3.61 28.60 -4.95
N GLU A 126 4.03 29.67 -4.28
CA GLU A 126 4.55 30.89 -4.90
C GLU A 126 5.86 30.63 -5.65
N LYS A 127 6.63 29.66 -5.20
CA LYS A 127 7.93 29.27 -5.76
C LYS A 127 7.87 28.08 -6.73
N LEU A 128 6.68 27.54 -6.97
CA LEU A 128 6.51 26.33 -7.82
C LEU A 128 7.13 26.54 -9.22
N LYS A 129 6.85 27.66 -9.88
CA LYS A 129 7.37 27.93 -11.24
C LYS A 129 8.90 28.01 -11.25
N GLU A 130 9.49 28.75 -10.31
CA GLU A 130 10.94 28.88 -10.15
C GLU A 130 11.59 27.50 -9.89
N PHE A 131 11.02 26.74 -8.96
CA PHE A 131 11.51 25.40 -8.62
C PHE A 131 11.43 24.43 -9.81
N MET A 132 10.31 24.45 -10.54
CA MET A 132 10.13 23.62 -11.72
C MET A 132 11.09 24.00 -12.85
N ASP A 133 11.43 25.28 -13.02
CA ASP A 133 12.43 25.72 -13.98
C ASP A 133 13.80 25.12 -13.69
N GLU A 134 14.22 25.11 -12.42
CA GLU A 134 15.50 24.52 -12.01
C GLU A 134 15.49 22.99 -12.15
N PHE A 135 14.41 22.33 -11.72
CA PHE A 135 14.28 20.88 -11.87
C PHE A 135 14.34 20.42 -13.33
N LEU A 136 13.62 21.10 -14.22
CA LEU A 136 13.53 20.73 -15.64
C LEU A 136 14.80 21.04 -16.45
N LYS A 137 15.73 21.87 -15.94
CA LYS A 137 17.08 22.02 -16.48
C LYS A 137 17.90 20.72 -16.29
N VAL A 138 17.71 20.06 -15.15
CA VAL A 138 18.45 18.85 -14.76
C VAL A 138 17.78 17.58 -15.30
N LYS A 139 16.44 17.51 -15.26
CA LYS A 139 15.65 16.37 -15.76
C LYS A 139 14.81 16.82 -16.94
N LYS A 140 15.26 16.45 -18.17
CA LYS A 140 14.68 17.00 -19.41
C LYS A 140 13.40 16.29 -19.87
N ASP A 141 13.20 15.04 -19.41
CA ASP A 141 12.09 14.21 -19.85
C ASP A 141 11.39 13.46 -18.69
N PRO A 142 10.91 14.20 -17.69
CA PRO A 142 10.16 13.60 -16.60
C PRO A 142 8.72 13.27 -17.01
N VAL A 143 8.21 12.18 -16.44
CA VAL A 143 6.78 11.85 -16.40
C VAL A 143 6.29 12.15 -14.99
N PHE A 144 5.21 12.89 -14.87
CA PHE A 144 4.60 13.23 -13.59
C PHE A 144 3.37 12.36 -13.36
N LEU A 145 3.28 11.78 -12.17
CA LEU A 145 2.17 10.90 -11.78
C LEU A 145 1.64 11.32 -10.41
N HIS A 146 0.32 11.32 -10.28
CA HIS A 146 -0.37 11.69 -9.05
C HIS A 146 -0.08 13.14 -8.62
N ILE A 147 -0.31 14.08 -9.52
CA ILE A 147 -0.12 15.52 -9.29
C ILE A 147 -1.46 16.22 -9.11
N SER A 148 -1.43 17.30 -8.32
CA SER A 148 -2.56 18.19 -8.10
C SER A 148 -2.89 19.03 -9.35
N HIS A 149 -4.06 19.68 -9.31
CA HIS A 149 -4.48 20.63 -10.34
C HIS A 149 -3.47 21.79 -10.51
N ALA A 150 -2.93 22.32 -9.42
CA ALA A 150 -1.98 23.43 -9.48
C ALA A 150 -0.68 23.08 -10.24
N VAL A 151 -0.14 21.86 -10.00
CA VAL A 151 1.03 21.38 -10.74
C VAL A 151 0.67 21.01 -12.19
N ALA A 152 -0.54 20.50 -12.42
CA ALA A 152 -1.04 20.22 -13.75
C ALA A 152 -1.13 21.50 -14.61
N CYS A 153 -1.60 22.64 -14.05
CA CYS A 153 -1.62 23.95 -14.71
C CYS A 153 -0.20 24.41 -15.07
N ASP A 154 0.76 24.38 -14.14
CA ASP A 154 2.15 24.78 -14.42
C ASP A 154 2.79 23.94 -15.54
N LEU A 155 2.53 22.62 -15.54
CA LEU A 155 3.03 21.73 -16.57
C LEU A 155 2.34 21.94 -17.93
N ALA A 156 1.05 22.23 -17.95
CA ALA A 156 0.31 22.57 -19.18
C ALA A 156 0.87 23.85 -19.81
N ASP A 157 1.14 24.89 -19.02
CA ASP A 157 1.81 26.14 -19.47
C ASP A 157 3.18 25.85 -20.11
N ARG A 158 3.87 24.81 -19.64
CA ARG A 158 5.17 24.33 -20.18
C ARG A 158 5.02 23.40 -21.38
N GLY A 159 3.81 23.21 -21.90
CA GLY A 159 3.52 22.40 -23.08
C GLY A 159 3.46 20.89 -22.84
N TYR A 160 3.33 20.45 -21.60
CA TYR A 160 3.04 19.04 -21.30
C TYR A 160 1.61 18.67 -21.72
N VAL A 161 1.45 17.41 -22.07
CA VAL A 161 0.14 16.78 -22.25
C VAL A 161 -0.31 16.31 -20.87
N VAL A 162 -1.46 16.80 -20.39
CA VAL A 162 -2.00 16.51 -19.06
C VAL A 162 -3.27 15.67 -19.21
N ASN A 163 -3.34 14.55 -18.52
CA ASN A 163 -4.54 13.72 -18.45
C ASN A 163 -4.99 13.54 -17.00
N GLU A 164 -6.29 13.42 -16.79
CA GLU A 164 -6.83 12.94 -15.52
C GLU A 164 -6.38 11.49 -15.31
N LEU A 165 -5.92 11.18 -14.09
CA LEU A 165 -5.45 9.84 -13.71
C LEU A 165 -6.49 9.10 -12.87
N GLY A 166 -7.41 9.82 -12.26
CA GLY A 166 -8.46 9.34 -11.38
C GLY A 166 -8.84 10.37 -10.33
N VAL A 167 -9.41 9.93 -9.23
CA VAL A 167 -9.84 10.81 -8.14
C VAL A 167 -9.30 10.35 -6.79
N GLU A 168 -9.10 11.29 -5.90
CA GLU A 168 -8.85 11.07 -4.49
C GLU A 168 -10.12 11.39 -3.68
N THR A 169 -10.45 10.54 -2.71
CA THR A 169 -11.58 10.77 -1.82
C THR A 169 -11.08 11.34 -0.51
N VAL A 170 -11.53 12.54 -0.17
CA VAL A 170 -11.16 13.27 1.05
C VAL A 170 -12.40 13.50 1.91
N ILE A 171 -12.27 13.18 3.19
CA ILE A 171 -13.27 13.43 4.22
C ILE A 171 -12.91 14.72 4.94
N GLU A 172 -13.85 15.65 5.02
CA GLU A 172 -13.78 16.85 5.85
C GLU A 172 -14.25 16.49 7.24
N ILE A 173 -13.29 16.17 8.13
CA ILE A 173 -13.54 15.49 9.41
C ILE A 173 -14.56 16.23 10.28
N GLN A 174 -14.51 17.57 10.30
CA GLN A 174 -15.36 18.38 11.15
C GLN A 174 -16.83 18.32 10.74
N ASP A 175 -17.10 18.20 9.43
CA ASP A 175 -18.44 18.22 8.83
C ASP A 175 -18.99 16.81 8.52
N PHE A 176 -18.14 15.78 8.61
CA PHE A 176 -18.53 14.43 8.23
C PHE A 176 -19.43 13.77 9.27
N GLU A 177 -20.55 13.27 8.80
CA GLU A 177 -21.51 12.53 9.61
C GLU A 177 -21.94 11.23 8.92
N ILE A 178 -22.13 10.18 9.72
CA ILE A 178 -22.68 8.90 9.24
C ILE A 178 -24.19 8.83 9.52
N THR A 179 -24.93 9.83 9.09
CA THR A 179 -26.39 9.94 9.23
C THR A 179 -27.12 9.57 7.93
N GLY A 180 -28.43 9.34 8.00
CA GLY A 180 -29.27 9.04 6.83
C GLY A 180 -29.04 7.65 6.23
N ASN A 181 -29.82 7.31 5.18
CA ASN A 181 -29.81 5.98 4.55
C ASN A 181 -28.64 5.80 3.56
N LYS A 182 -28.08 6.89 3.02
CA LYS A 182 -27.04 6.82 1.99
C LYS A 182 -25.70 6.24 2.49
N LYS A 183 -25.42 6.37 3.80
CA LYS A 183 -24.20 5.83 4.45
C LYS A 183 -24.49 4.54 5.24
N GLN A 184 -25.47 3.74 4.82
CA GLN A 184 -25.92 2.54 5.51
C GLN A 184 -24.82 1.48 5.67
N GLN A 185 -23.91 1.37 4.71
CA GLN A 185 -22.80 0.39 4.79
C GLN A 185 -21.84 0.73 5.93
N LEU A 186 -21.48 2.01 6.10
CA LEU A 186 -20.63 2.48 7.21
C LEU A 186 -21.31 2.30 8.57
N LYS A 187 -22.62 2.60 8.67
CA LYS A 187 -23.41 2.33 9.87
C LYS A 187 -23.42 0.84 10.20
N SER A 188 -23.66 0.01 9.19
CA SER A 188 -23.68 -1.45 9.35
C SER A 188 -22.32 -1.99 9.83
N ALA A 189 -21.21 -1.50 9.22
CA ALA A 189 -19.85 -1.86 9.64
C ALA A 189 -19.63 -1.53 11.12
N ARG A 190 -19.93 -0.28 11.55
CA ARG A 190 -19.81 0.14 12.95
C ARG A 190 -20.67 -0.70 13.88
N ASN A 191 -21.98 -0.82 13.59
CA ASN A 191 -22.92 -1.48 14.50
C ASN A 191 -22.64 -2.99 14.65
N LYS A 192 -22.25 -3.65 13.55
CA LYS A 192 -21.87 -5.08 13.58
C LYS A 192 -20.56 -5.29 14.31
N ALA A 193 -19.55 -4.44 14.07
CA ALA A 193 -18.28 -4.54 14.78
C ALA A 193 -18.46 -4.37 16.31
N GLN A 194 -19.26 -3.39 16.73
CA GLN A 194 -19.62 -3.18 18.14
C GLN A 194 -20.38 -4.39 18.72
N LYS A 195 -21.34 -4.94 17.97
CA LYS A 195 -22.08 -6.15 18.40
C LYS A 195 -21.17 -7.37 18.54
N ASP A 196 -20.16 -7.49 17.68
CA ASP A 196 -19.17 -8.57 17.73
C ASP A 196 -18.10 -8.36 18.81
N GLY A 197 -18.22 -7.31 19.63
CA GLY A 197 -17.27 -7.00 20.72
C GLY A 197 -15.93 -6.47 20.26
N ILE A 198 -15.82 -6.00 19.00
CA ILE A 198 -14.56 -5.47 18.46
C ILE A 198 -14.27 -4.11 19.10
N LYS A 199 -13.04 -3.97 19.59
CA LYS A 199 -12.51 -2.71 20.14
C LYS A 199 -11.43 -2.16 19.23
N VAL A 200 -11.43 -0.84 19.04
CA VAL A 200 -10.36 -0.14 18.30
C VAL A 200 -9.46 0.58 19.29
N ARG A 201 -8.16 0.47 19.11
CA ARG A 201 -7.15 1.12 19.94
C ARG A 201 -6.05 1.70 19.09
N GLU A 202 -5.56 2.87 19.44
CA GLU A 202 -4.33 3.43 18.89
C GLU A 202 -3.11 2.77 19.51
N LEU A 203 -2.09 2.51 18.69
CA LEU A 203 -0.78 2.01 19.10
C LEU A 203 0.20 3.17 19.16
N HIS A 204 0.77 3.42 20.34
CA HIS A 204 1.83 4.43 20.53
C HIS A 204 3.23 3.84 20.40
N SER A 205 3.36 2.52 20.50
CA SER A 205 4.62 1.79 20.29
C SER A 205 4.33 0.39 19.76
N VAL A 206 5.28 -0.19 19.05
CA VAL A 206 5.18 -1.55 18.50
C VAL A 206 6.27 -2.41 19.12
N ASP A 207 5.88 -3.34 20.00
CA ASP A 207 6.77 -4.37 20.52
C ASP A 207 6.87 -5.59 19.58
N ASP A 208 7.74 -6.53 19.90
CA ASP A 208 7.98 -7.72 19.06
C ASP A 208 6.74 -8.61 18.90
N SER A 209 5.83 -8.63 19.86
CA SER A 209 4.60 -9.44 19.79
C SER A 209 3.59 -8.79 18.84
N LEU A 210 3.39 -7.50 18.96
CA LEU A 210 2.58 -6.69 18.05
C LEU A 210 3.13 -6.72 16.63
N LEU A 211 4.45 -6.58 16.48
CA LEU A 211 5.13 -6.69 15.18
C LEU A 211 4.79 -8.01 14.48
N ARG A 212 4.87 -9.15 15.18
CA ARG A 212 4.53 -10.46 14.60
C ARG A 212 3.07 -10.53 14.18
N ALA A 213 2.15 -10.07 15.02
CA ALA A 213 0.72 -10.08 14.73
C ALA A 213 0.37 -9.20 13.51
N LEU A 214 0.91 -7.98 13.43
CA LEU A 214 0.69 -7.09 12.30
C LEU A 214 1.27 -7.66 10.99
N LYS A 215 2.47 -8.26 11.04
CA LYS A 215 3.07 -8.94 9.89
C LYS A 215 2.21 -10.11 9.42
N GLN A 216 1.72 -10.94 10.34
CA GLN A 216 0.86 -12.08 10.00
C GLN A 216 -0.41 -11.62 9.28
N ILE A 217 -1.13 -10.63 9.81
CA ILE A 217 -2.35 -10.08 9.17
C ILE A 217 -2.02 -9.54 7.77
N SER A 218 -0.92 -8.81 7.62
CA SER A 218 -0.51 -8.27 6.32
C SER A 218 -0.21 -9.38 5.31
N ASP A 219 0.48 -10.44 5.73
CA ASP A 219 0.83 -11.58 4.88
C ASP A 219 -0.42 -12.38 4.46
N GLU A 220 -1.33 -12.61 5.39
CA GLU A 220 -2.62 -13.28 5.12
C GLU A 220 -3.46 -12.46 4.13
N TRP A 221 -3.55 -11.14 4.33
CA TRP A 221 -4.28 -10.24 3.47
C TRP A 221 -3.69 -10.18 2.04
N ILE A 222 -2.36 -10.12 1.90
CA ILE A 222 -1.69 -10.15 0.59
C ILE A 222 -1.93 -11.50 -0.10
N SER A 223 -1.86 -12.60 0.66
CA SER A 223 -2.06 -13.95 0.13
C SER A 223 -3.49 -14.22 -0.34
N ALA A 224 -4.47 -13.59 0.31
CA ALA A 224 -5.88 -13.69 -0.07
C ALA A 224 -6.24 -12.87 -1.33
N LYS A 225 -5.39 -11.95 -1.78
CA LYS A 225 -5.62 -11.20 -3.02
C LYS A 225 -5.50 -12.12 -4.23
N VAL A 226 -6.62 -12.36 -4.90
CA VAL A 226 -6.72 -13.20 -6.11
C VAL A 226 -6.08 -12.52 -7.33
N ALA A 227 -6.11 -11.20 -7.39
CA ALA A 227 -5.56 -10.42 -8.50
C ALA A 227 -4.15 -9.92 -8.14
N GLY A 228 -3.15 -10.43 -8.83
CA GLY A 228 -1.75 -9.98 -8.81
C GLY A 228 -1.23 -9.62 -7.42
N ASN A 229 -0.50 -10.51 -6.77
CA ASN A 229 0.03 -10.38 -5.41
C ASN A 229 0.99 -9.18 -5.18
N SER A 230 0.86 -8.09 -5.94
CA SER A 230 1.72 -6.92 -5.83
C SER A 230 0.91 -5.66 -5.56
N GLU A 231 1.36 -4.90 -4.59
CA GLU A 231 0.93 -3.52 -4.40
C GLU A 231 1.64 -2.64 -5.44
N MET A 232 0.98 -1.56 -5.87
CA MET A 232 1.61 -0.59 -6.76
C MET A 232 2.75 0.10 -6.01
N LYS A 233 3.98 -0.24 -6.39
CA LYS A 233 5.19 0.36 -5.81
C LYS A 233 5.11 1.88 -5.91
N PHE A 234 5.63 2.56 -4.93
CA PHE A 234 5.70 4.02 -4.82
C PHE A 234 4.36 4.72 -4.59
N LEU A 235 3.26 4.23 -5.15
CA LEU A 235 1.91 4.75 -4.85
C LEU A 235 1.37 4.21 -3.51
N VAL A 236 1.80 3.02 -3.13
CA VAL A 236 1.57 2.45 -1.80
C VAL A 236 2.94 2.17 -1.20
N ARG A 237 3.33 2.94 -0.19
CA ARG A 237 4.63 2.74 0.45
C ARG A 237 4.67 1.43 1.24
N PRO A 238 5.84 0.78 1.38
CA PRO A 238 5.98 -0.40 2.23
C PRO A 238 5.57 -0.12 3.68
N ILE A 239 5.00 -1.11 4.35
CA ILE A 239 4.71 -1.00 5.78
C ILE A 239 6.03 -0.95 6.56
N ILE A 240 6.22 0.10 7.35
CA ILE A 240 7.30 0.24 8.31
C ILE A 240 6.71 -0.02 9.70
N TYR A 241 7.24 -1.02 10.38
CA TYR A 241 6.71 -1.49 11.67
C TYR A 241 7.38 -0.82 12.88
N VAL A 242 8.40 0.01 12.65
CA VAL A 242 9.01 0.85 13.67
C VAL A 242 8.32 2.21 13.72
N ASP A 243 8.54 2.96 14.79
CA ASP A 243 7.95 4.28 14.94
C ASP A 243 8.46 5.25 13.89
N GLU A 244 7.54 5.95 13.26
CA GLU A 244 7.77 6.96 12.25
C GLU A 244 7.20 8.30 12.73
N VAL A 245 7.81 9.39 12.28
CA VAL A 245 7.42 10.75 12.68
C VAL A 245 5.96 11.02 12.28
N ASP A 246 5.14 11.33 13.26
CA ASP A 246 3.73 11.72 13.13
C ASP A 246 2.80 10.66 12.46
N VAL A 247 3.30 9.45 12.19
CA VAL A 247 2.48 8.33 11.69
C VAL A 247 1.69 7.71 12.82
N ARG A 248 0.39 7.50 12.61
CA ARG A 248 -0.51 6.90 13.61
C ARG A 248 -0.98 5.52 13.18
N ARG A 249 -1.12 4.63 14.12
CA ARG A 249 -1.51 3.23 13.91
C ARG A 249 -2.67 2.86 14.78
N PHE A 250 -3.74 2.35 14.17
CA PHE A 250 -4.92 1.88 14.86
C PHE A 250 -5.15 0.41 14.58
N ILE A 251 -5.45 -0.36 15.63
CA ILE A 251 -5.74 -1.79 15.55
C ILE A 251 -7.17 -2.07 15.99
N ALA A 252 -7.78 -3.08 15.38
CA ALA A 252 -9.02 -3.68 15.86
C ALA A 252 -8.70 -4.99 16.58
N ILE A 253 -9.27 -5.16 17.76
CA ILE A 253 -9.06 -6.30 18.66
C ILE A 253 -10.40 -6.99 18.90
N LYS A 254 -10.41 -8.32 18.76
CA LYS A 254 -11.52 -9.19 19.13
C LYS A 254 -10.99 -10.40 19.89
N ASP A 255 -11.59 -10.70 21.05
CA ASP A 255 -11.19 -11.84 21.89
C ASP A 255 -9.68 -11.89 22.14
N ASP A 256 -9.08 -10.71 22.46
CA ASP A 256 -7.64 -10.44 22.67
C ASP A 256 -6.74 -10.65 21.43
N GLU A 257 -7.29 -10.95 20.28
CA GLU A 257 -6.55 -11.08 19.02
C GLU A 257 -6.71 -9.83 18.13
N ILE A 258 -5.63 -9.43 17.46
CA ILE A 258 -5.68 -8.36 16.46
C ILE A 258 -6.31 -8.92 15.17
N VAL A 259 -7.42 -8.32 14.74
CA VAL A 259 -8.18 -8.75 13.54
C VAL A 259 -8.05 -7.79 12.37
N GLY A 260 -7.40 -6.66 12.56
CA GLY A 260 -7.12 -5.69 11.49
C GLY A 260 -6.39 -4.47 12.01
N PHE A 261 -5.82 -3.70 11.09
CA PHE A 261 -5.16 -2.43 11.40
C PHE A 261 -5.25 -1.44 10.24
N VAL A 262 -5.10 -0.16 10.57
CA VAL A 262 -4.93 0.94 9.63
C VAL A 262 -3.75 1.81 10.07
N ILE A 263 -2.87 2.12 9.13
CA ILE A 263 -1.76 3.05 9.32
C ILE A 263 -2.12 4.36 8.60
N PHE A 264 -2.01 5.44 9.32
CA PHE A 264 -2.32 6.78 8.86
C PHE A 264 -1.04 7.60 8.72
N ASP A 265 -0.72 8.02 7.50
CA ASP A 265 0.38 8.94 7.25
C ASP A 265 -0.08 10.38 7.44
N PRO A 266 0.76 11.26 8.00
CA PRO A 266 0.38 12.65 8.23
C PRO A 266 0.35 13.46 6.92
N MET A 267 -0.55 14.43 6.87
CA MET A 267 -0.61 15.50 5.89
C MET A 267 -0.28 16.80 6.61
N TYR A 268 0.66 17.57 6.06
CA TYR A 268 1.20 18.74 6.72
C TYR A 268 0.86 20.04 6.01
N GLU A 269 0.70 21.09 6.78
CA GLU A 269 0.59 22.46 6.28
C GLU A 269 1.29 23.39 7.29
N ASN A 270 2.26 24.18 6.81
CA ASN A 270 3.02 25.14 7.63
C ASN A 270 3.66 24.54 8.91
N GLY A 271 4.15 23.35 8.84
CA GLY A 271 4.81 22.65 9.97
C GLY A 271 3.88 21.81 10.84
N GLU A 272 2.57 21.95 10.69
CA GLU A 272 1.54 21.29 11.52
C GLU A 272 0.88 20.12 10.79
N VAL A 273 0.53 19.08 11.53
CA VAL A 273 -0.30 17.97 11.01
C VAL A 273 -1.75 18.43 10.94
N VAL A 274 -2.24 18.69 9.73
CA VAL A 274 -3.62 19.15 9.48
C VAL A 274 -4.59 18.02 9.18
N GLY A 275 -4.09 16.85 8.87
CA GLY A 275 -4.91 15.69 8.54
C GLY A 275 -4.07 14.43 8.35
N TYR A 276 -4.71 13.38 7.89
CA TYR A 276 -4.10 12.08 7.68
C TYR A 276 -4.58 11.42 6.39
N ILE A 277 -3.77 10.51 5.84
CA ILE A 277 -4.23 9.57 4.82
C ILE A 277 -4.28 8.16 5.40
N ALA A 278 -5.37 7.44 5.20
CA ALA A 278 -5.47 6.01 5.48
C ALA A 278 -4.67 5.22 4.43
N ASN A 279 -3.36 5.07 4.67
CA ASN A 279 -2.44 4.53 3.66
C ASN A 279 -2.43 3.00 3.63
N GLN A 280 -2.31 2.34 4.78
CA GLN A 280 -2.23 0.89 4.86
C GLN A 280 -3.45 0.33 5.61
N LEU A 281 -4.30 -0.39 4.88
CA LEU A 281 -5.52 -1.00 5.39
C LEU A 281 -5.40 -2.51 5.31
N ARG A 282 -5.43 -3.20 6.46
CA ARG A 282 -5.29 -4.66 6.55
C ARG A 282 -6.33 -5.26 7.49
N SER A 283 -6.94 -6.36 7.08
CA SER A 283 -7.82 -7.15 7.93
C SER A 283 -7.87 -8.58 7.43
N ASN A 284 -7.89 -9.53 8.34
CA ASN A 284 -8.20 -10.94 8.11
C ASN A 284 -9.60 -11.34 8.60
N TYR A 285 -10.41 -10.37 9.03
CA TYR A 285 -11.75 -10.59 9.58
C TYR A 285 -12.81 -10.51 8.49
N GLU A 286 -13.48 -11.66 8.22
CA GLU A 286 -14.48 -11.79 7.17
C GLU A 286 -15.85 -12.18 7.75
N LYS A 287 -16.68 -11.19 8.10
CA LYS A 287 -18.06 -11.42 8.50
C LYS A 287 -19.10 -10.58 7.73
N GLY A 288 -18.82 -10.29 6.46
CA GLY A 288 -19.72 -9.54 5.60
C GLY A 288 -19.84 -8.06 5.94
N TYR A 289 -18.83 -7.50 6.63
CA TYR A 289 -18.67 -6.07 6.84
C TYR A 289 -17.18 -5.70 6.95
N SER A 290 -16.86 -4.41 6.75
CA SER A 290 -15.48 -3.93 6.69
C SER A 290 -14.98 -3.52 8.07
N ILE A 291 -13.99 -4.25 8.60
CA ILE A 291 -13.29 -3.89 9.84
C ILE A 291 -12.45 -2.62 9.63
N VAL A 292 -11.83 -2.47 8.46
CA VAL A 292 -11.01 -1.28 8.19
C VAL A 292 -11.86 0.00 8.19
N ASP A 293 -13.10 -0.05 7.69
CA ASP A 293 -14.03 1.08 7.80
C ASP A 293 -14.36 1.40 9.27
N TYR A 294 -14.55 0.38 10.09
CA TYR A 294 -14.77 0.60 11.52
C TYR A 294 -13.57 1.26 12.20
N ILE A 295 -12.35 0.79 11.90
CA ILE A 295 -11.12 1.42 12.42
C ILE A 295 -11.03 2.89 11.97
N ILE A 296 -11.30 3.17 10.68
CA ILE A 296 -11.28 4.54 10.13
C ILE A 296 -12.29 5.43 10.87
N LEU A 297 -13.51 4.93 11.10
CA LEU A 297 -14.55 5.71 11.81
C LEU A 297 -14.18 6.00 13.26
N GLU A 298 -13.55 5.06 13.97
CA GLU A 298 -13.10 5.28 15.36
C GLU A 298 -11.88 6.22 15.40
N ALA A 299 -10.90 6.05 14.51
CA ALA A 299 -9.76 6.96 14.39
C ALA A 299 -10.22 8.40 14.06
N MET A 300 -11.20 8.53 13.16
CA MET A 300 -11.74 9.84 12.77
C MET A 300 -12.39 10.59 13.94
N LYS A 301 -12.97 9.91 14.94
CA LYS A 301 -13.49 10.58 16.13
C LYS A 301 -12.36 11.29 16.90
N ILE A 302 -11.24 10.57 17.09
CA ILE A 302 -10.05 11.11 17.76
C ILE A 302 -9.49 12.28 16.95
N PHE A 303 -9.36 12.14 15.63
CA PHE A 303 -8.90 13.21 14.75
C PHE A 303 -9.82 14.45 14.79
N LYS A 304 -11.13 14.23 14.94
CA LYS A 304 -12.13 15.31 15.09
C LYS A 304 -11.93 16.06 16.40
N GLU A 305 -11.74 15.35 17.52
CA GLU A 305 -11.47 15.92 18.83
C GLU A 305 -10.16 16.72 18.86
N GLU A 306 -9.15 16.27 18.09
CA GLU A 306 -7.88 16.96 17.92
C GLU A 306 -7.93 18.13 16.91
N GLY A 307 -9.10 18.45 16.35
CA GLY A 307 -9.28 19.54 15.40
C GLY A 307 -8.67 19.32 14.01
N LYS A 308 -8.38 18.06 13.63
CA LYS A 308 -7.85 17.75 12.29
C LYS A 308 -8.89 18.06 11.22
N ARG A 309 -8.41 18.59 10.06
CA ARG A 309 -9.28 19.08 8.99
C ARG A 309 -9.68 17.96 8.03
N ASP A 310 -8.73 17.23 7.50
CA ASP A 310 -8.93 16.29 6.42
C ASP A 310 -8.49 14.87 6.76
N LEU A 311 -9.24 13.88 6.27
CA LEU A 311 -8.85 12.48 6.21
C LEU A 311 -8.97 11.99 4.78
N SER A 312 -7.84 11.80 4.11
CA SER A 312 -7.83 11.17 2.80
C SER A 312 -8.00 9.66 2.91
N LEU A 313 -8.87 9.10 2.08
CA LEU A 313 -8.97 7.66 1.84
C LEU A 313 -8.03 7.21 0.71
N GLY A 314 -7.27 8.15 0.17
CA GLY A 314 -6.30 7.94 -0.89
C GLY A 314 -6.93 7.85 -2.29
N PHE A 315 -6.07 7.53 -3.23
CA PHE A 315 -6.30 7.60 -4.66
C PHE A 315 -7.09 6.40 -5.21
N SER A 316 -8.06 6.67 -6.09
CA SER A 316 -8.79 5.69 -6.91
C SER A 316 -8.32 5.79 -8.36
N PRO A 317 -7.34 4.97 -8.78
CA PRO A 317 -6.75 5.08 -10.12
C PRO A 317 -7.78 4.83 -11.21
N MET A 318 -7.73 5.62 -12.26
CA MET A 318 -8.52 5.48 -13.48
C MET A 318 -10.05 5.57 -13.29
N TYR A 319 -10.49 5.92 -12.08
CA TYR A 319 -11.91 6.10 -11.77
C TYR A 319 -12.34 7.53 -12.12
N LYS A 320 -13.48 7.69 -12.78
CA LYS A 320 -14.07 8.98 -13.22
C LYS A 320 -13.12 9.81 -14.10
N VAL A 321 -12.33 9.16 -14.97
CA VAL A 321 -11.48 9.85 -15.94
C VAL A 321 -12.34 10.40 -17.06
N ASP A 322 -12.48 11.71 -17.14
CA ASP A 322 -13.25 12.42 -18.18
C ASP A 322 -12.41 13.43 -18.98
N ASP A 323 -11.24 13.84 -18.51
CA ASP A 323 -10.31 14.76 -19.20
C ASP A 323 -11.05 15.91 -19.92
N GLY A 324 -11.88 16.64 -19.27
CA GLY A 324 -12.64 17.76 -19.82
C GLY A 324 -11.96 18.55 -20.96
N HIS A 325 -12.23 19.81 -21.11
CA HIS A 325 -11.58 20.67 -22.11
C HIS A 325 -10.52 21.60 -21.50
N GLU A 326 -10.17 21.41 -20.25
CA GLU A 326 -9.29 22.31 -19.51
C GLU A 326 -7.83 22.24 -19.99
N PHE A 327 -7.33 21.00 -20.22
CA PHE A 327 -5.95 20.79 -20.64
C PHE A 327 -5.84 20.14 -22.01
N LYS A 328 -4.73 20.41 -22.71
CA LYS A 328 -4.32 19.59 -23.84
C LYS A 328 -4.04 18.18 -23.35
N HIS A 329 -4.89 17.23 -23.69
CA HIS A 329 -4.79 15.84 -23.25
C HIS A 329 -4.60 14.85 -24.40
N SER A 330 -4.14 13.65 -24.10
CA SER A 330 -4.05 12.53 -25.04
C SER A 330 -5.35 11.72 -25.01
N LYS A 331 -6.13 11.77 -26.09
CA LYS A 331 -7.34 10.94 -26.26
C LYS A 331 -7.03 9.44 -26.15
N LEU A 332 -5.84 9.03 -26.62
CA LEU A 332 -5.41 7.63 -26.60
C LEU A 332 -5.08 7.20 -25.16
N LEU A 333 -4.45 8.06 -24.35
CA LEU A 333 -4.18 7.79 -22.94
C LEU A 333 -5.48 7.74 -22.14
N LYS A 334 -6.41 8.65 -22.39
CA LYS A 334 -7.77 8.61 -21.80
C LYS A 334 -8.44 7.26 -22.09
N ALA A 335 -8.50 6.86 -23.35
CA ALA A 335 -9.11 5.59 -23.77
C ALA A 335 -8.41 4.39 -23.09
N HIS A 336 -7.08 4.45 -22.95
CA HIS A 336 -6.30 3.42 -22.25
C HIS A 336 -6.69 3.34 -20.76
N PHE A 337 -6.81 4.45 -20.06
CA PHE A 337 -7.21 4.47 -18.66
C PHE A 337 -8.65 3.95 -18.46
N GLN A 338 -9.58 4.39 -19.30
CA GLN A 338 -10.96 3.90 -19.25
C GLN A 338 -11.04 2.40 -19.54
N PHE A 339 -10.30 1.91 -20.55
CA PHE A 339 -10.21 0.48 -20.82
C PHE A 339 -9.59 -0.30 -19.65
N ALA A 340 -8.50 0.21 -19.06
CA ALA A 340 -7.84 -0.43 -17.92
C ALA A 340 -8.78 -0.51 -16.71
N TYR A 341 -9.52 0.55 -16.39
CA TYR A 341 -10.52 0.54 -15.34
C TYR A 341 -11.62 -0.49 -15.60
N GLU A 342 -12.14 -0.55 -16.84
CA GLU A 342 -13.26 -1.43 -17.18
C GLU A 342 -12.87 -2.90 -17.32
N LYS A 343 -11.71 -3.20 -17.90
CA LYS A 343 -11.34 -4.54 -18.36
C LYS A 343 -10.13 -5.14 -17.62
N ALA A 344 -9.28 -4.34 -17.00
CA ALA A 344 -8.03 -4.81 -16.41
C ALA A 344 -8.07 -4.95 -14.87
N ASN A 345 -9.26 -5.17 -14.30
CA ASN A 345 -9.44 -5.37 -12.85
C ASN A 345 -8.65 -6.58 -12.30
N TYR A 346 -8.21 -7.49 -13.19
CA TYR A 346 -7.32 -8.60 -12.86
C TYR A 346 -5.87 -8.17 -12.60
N LEU A 347 -5.44 -7.00 -13.11
CA LEU A 347 -4.11 -6.44 -12.82
C LEU A 347 -4.06 -5.83 -11.42
N TYR A 348 -5.10 -5.09 -11.09
CA TYR A 348 -5.29 -4.44 -9.81
C TYR A 348 -6.79 -4.21 -9.60
N ASN A 349 -7.27 -4.36 -8.37
CA ASN A 349 -8.71 -4.32 -8.10
C ASN A 349 -9.27 -2.88 -8.06
N PHE A 350 -9.17 -2.17 -9.19
CA PHE A 350 -9.57 -0.76 -9.34
C PHE A 350 -11.02 -0.49 -8.93
N LYS A 351 -11.95 -1.36 -9.41
CA LYS A 351 -13.38 -1.19 -9.18
C LYS A 351 -13.77 -1.34 -7.71
N ASN A 352 -13.21 -2.33 -7.02
CA ASN A 352 -13.51 -2.53 -5.61
C ASN A 352 -12.89 -1.41 -4.75
N LEU A 353 -11.70 -0.92 -5.12
CA LEU A 353 -11.08 0.21 -4.43
C LEU A 353 -11.95 1.47 -4.55
N ALA A 354 -12.39 1.81 -5.77
CA ALA A 354 -13.28 2.96 -6.00
C ALA A 354 -14.64 2.78 -5.29
N ARG A 355 -15.21 1.57 -5.36
CA ARG A 355 -16.46 1.23 -4.66
C ARG A 355 -16.34 1.37 -3.14
N HIS A 356 -15.24 0.91 -2.55
CA HIS A 356 -14.99 1.04 -1.11
C HIS A 356 -15.01 2.52 -0.70
N LYS A 357 -14.29 3.39 -1.42
CA LYS A 357 -14.23 4.81 -1.11
C LYS A 357 -15.55 5.55 -1.38
N SER A 358 -16.30 5.16 -2.41
CA SER A 358 -17.61 5.76 -2.70
C SER A 358 -18.67 5.55 -1.61
N GLN A 359 -18.45 4.61 -0.68
CA GLN A 359 -19.34 4.41 0.47
C GLN A 359 -19.33 5.60 1.45
N TYR A 360 -18.26 6.40 1.42
CA TYR A 360 -18.13 7.61 2.22
C TYR A 360 -18.90 8.81 1.63
N ARG A 361 -19.49 8.63 0.43
CA ARG A 361 -20.39 9.59 -0.21
C ARG A 361 -19.74 10.96 -0.45
N PRO A 362 -18.69 11.02 -1.29
CA PRO A 362 -17.99 12.28 -1.57
C PRO A 362 -18.84 13.33 -2.28
N GLU A 363 -20.02 12.95 -2.79
CA GLU A 363 -21.02 13.86 -3.34
C GLU A 363 -21.88 14.55 -2.27
N MET A 364 -21.67 14.23 -0.99
CA MET A 364 -22.43 14.81 0.12
C MET A 364 -21.54 15.72 0.97
N LYS A 365 -22.16 16.62 1.75
CA LYS A 365 -21.46 17.45 2.73
C LYS A 365 -20.56 16.59 3.66
N GLY A 366 -19.35 17.09 3.91
CA GLY A 366 -18.35 16.47 4.77
C GLY A 366 -17.44 15.46 4.04
N ALA A 367 -17.55 15.35 2.70
CA ALA A 367 -16.60 14.61 1.89
C ALA A 367 -16.55 15.19 0.47
N ARG A 368 -15.43 15.02 -0.22
CA ARG A 368 -15.22 15.49 -1.59
C ARG A 368 -14.34 14.56 -2.38
N GLU A 369 -14.41 14.65 -3.70
CA GLU A 369 -13.45 14.04 -4.62
C GLU A 369 -12.57 15.14 -5.22
N GLU A 370 -11.27 14.88 -5.24
CA GLU A 370 -10.29 15.74 -5.89
C GLU A 370 -9.74 15.02 -7.12
N LYS A 371 -9.70 15.72 -8.27
CA LYS A 371 -9.11 15.17 -9.49
C LYS A 371 -7.59 15.07 -9.34
N ILE A 372 -7.04 13.95 -9.76
CA ILE A 372 -5.61 13.67 -9.77
C ILE A 372 -5.16 13.52 -11.21
N TYR A 373 -4.00 14.09 -11.52
CA TYR A 373 -3.51 14.20 -12.89
C TYR A 373 -2.19 13.46 -13.09
N CYS A 374 -1.88 13.22 -14.37
CA CYS A 374 -0.55 12.86 -14.84
C CYS A 374 -0.17 13.74 -16.02
N ALA A 375 1.14 13.95 -16.20
CA ALA A 375 1.65 14.82 -17.28
C ALA A 375 2.93 14.26 -17.90
N MET A 376 3.05 14.40 -19.23
CA MET A 376 4.24 14.00 -20.00
C MET A 376 4.40 14.83 -21.26
N LYS A 377 5.63 15.00 -21.75
CA LYS A 377 5.92 15.74 -22.98
C LYS A 377 5.72 14.94 -24.27
N THR A 378 5.83 13.63 -24.21
CA THR A 378 5.92 12.77 -25.38
C THR A 378 4.58 12.49 -26.05
N ARG A 379 4.60 12.39 -27.40
CA ARG A 379 3.48 11.85 -28.17
C ARG A 379 3.47 10.31 -28.21
N PHE A 380 4.59 9.65 -27.90
CA PHE A 380 4.75 8.19 -27.92
C PHE A 380 4.50 7.59 -26.53
N PHE A 381 3.27 7.72 -26.05
CA PHE A 381 2.93 7.33 -24.68
C PHE A 381 3.02 5.81 -24.44
N LEU A 382 2.83 4.94 -25.45
CA LEU A 382 2.84 3.48 -25.26
C LEU A 382 4.16 2.97 -24.66
N ASN A 383 5.29 3.42 -25.21
CA ASN A 383 6.60 3.04 -24.68
C ASN A 383 6.81 3.60 -23.25
N ARG A 384 6.33 4.83 -23.01
CA ARG A 384 6.39 5.45 -21.69
C ARG A 384 5.52 4.73 -20.68
N MET A 385 4.30 4.34 -21.06
CA MET A 385 3.40 3.60 -20.16
C MET A 385 3.98 2.25 -19.78
N HIS A 386 4.67 1.55 -20.69
CA HIS A 386 5.38 0.32 -20.32
C HIS A 386 6.43 0.57 -19.24
N SER A 387 7.26 1.61 -19.38
CA SER A 387 8.26 1.99 -18.38
C SER A 387 7.62 2.40 -17.06
N VAL A 388 6.53 3.17 -17.10
CA VAL A 388 5.75 3.56 -15.90
C VAL A 388 5.19 2.33 -15.19
N TYR A 389 4.54 1.42 -15.90
CA TYR A 389 4.02 0.19 -15.30
C TYR A 389 5.12 -0.68 -14.68
N THR A 390 6.27 -0.78 -15.35
CA THR A 390 7.43 -1.51 -14.84
C THR A 390 7.97 -0.86 -13.56
N ALA A 391 8.10 0.47 -13.52
CA ALA A 391 8.51 1.21 -12.33
C ALA A 391 7.53 1.00 -11.18
N LEU A 392 6.22 1.03 -11.45
CA LEU A 392 5.18 0.76 -10.44
C LEU A 392 5.07 -0.72 -10.04
N GLY A 393 5.93 -1.60 -10.58
CA GLY A 393 5.90 -3.03 -10.28
C GLY A 393 4.74 -3.79 -10.91
N LEU A 394 4.00 -3.15 -11.81
CA LEU A 394 2.94 -3.79 -12.57
C LEU A 394 3.56 -4.55 -13.76
N LYS A 395 3.10 -5.79 -13.97
CA LYS A 395 3.53 -6.65 -15.09
C LYS A 395 2.34 -6.96 -15.99
N PRO A 396 1.84 -5.99 -16.77
CA PRO A 396 0.57 -6.15 -17.49
C PRO A 396 0.58 -7.34 -18.44
N MET A 397 1.69 -7.60 -19.15
CA MET A 397 1.81 -8.70 -20.08
C MET A 397 1.73 -10.06 -19.40
N GLN A 398 2.45 -10.26 -18.30
CA GLN A 398 2.42 -11.51 -17.53
C GLN A 398 1.06 -11.74 -16.84
N ALA A 399 0.44 -10.69 -16.31
CA ALA A 399 -0.87 -10.77 -15.71
C ALA A 399 -1.97 -11.07 -16.73
N THR A 400 -1.88 -10.50 -17.94
CA THR A 400 -2.80 -10.80 -19.06
C THR A 400 -2.68 -12.26 -19.47
N VAL A 401 -1.47 -12.79 -19.64
CA VAL A 401 -1.23 -14.21 -19.98
C VAL A 401 -1.80 -15.12 -18.89
N ASN A 402 -1.58 -14.79 -17.63
CA ASN A 402 -2.11 -15.58 -16.50
C ASN A 402 -3.64 -15.52 -16.47
N HIS A 403 -4.24 -14.35 -16.68
CA HIS A 403 -5.69 -14.21 -16.75
C HIS A 403 -6.29 -15.05 -17.88
N LEU A 404 -5.72 -15.00 -19.09
CA LEU A 404 -6.16 -15.81 -20.22
C LEU A 404 -6.07 -17.31 -19.91
N LYS A 405 -4.98 -17.77 -19.26
CA LYS A 405 -4.85 -19.15 -18.82
C LYS A 405 -5.98 -19.55 -17.86
N HIS A 406 -6.30 -18.71 -16.86
CA HIS A 406 -7.40 -18.97 -15.95
C HIS A 406 -8.75 -19.04 -16.65
N VAL A 407 -9.05 -18.09 -17.55
CA VAL A 407 -10.30 -18.08 -18.31
C VAL A 407 -10.42 -19.34 -19.18
N ILE A 408 -9.34 -19.79 -19.82
CA ILE A 408 -9.32 -21.02 -20.62
C ILE A 408 -9.56 -22.25 -19.73
N VAL A 409 -8.84 -22.35 -18.61
CA VAL A 409 -8.99 -23.46 -17.65
C VAL A 409 -10.41 -23.52 -17.08
N ASP A 410 -11.00 -22.38 -16.74
CA ASP A 410 -12.37 -22.33 -16.20
C ASP A 410 -13.42 -22.70 -17.29
N LYS A 411 -13.23 -22.27 -18.53
CA LYS A 411 -14.05 -22.73 -19.67
C LYS A 411 -13.92 -24.23 -19.86
N ILE A 412 -12.71 -24.80 -19.82
CA ILE A 412 -12.52 -26.25 -19.92
C ILE A 412 -13.21 -26.99 -18.78
N LYS A 413 -13.10 -26.51 -17.53
CA LYS A 413 -13.80 -27.09 -16.38
C LYS A 413 -15.32 -27.00 -16.49
N SER A 414 -15.86 -25.93 -17.09
CA SER A 414 -17.30 -25.79 -17.29
C SER A 414 -17.83 -26.71 -18.39
N VAL A 415 -17.02 -27.02 -19.40
CA VAL A 415 -17.37 -27.95 -20.48
C VAL A 415 -17.20 -29.41 -20.05
N PHE A 416 -16.20 -29.68 -19.19
CA PHE A 416 -15.91 -31.00 -18.63
C PHE A 416 -16.03 -30.99 -17.08
N PRO A 417 -17.27 -30.93 -16.54
CA PRO A 417 -17.43 -30.99 -15.10
C PRO A 417 -16.94 -32.37 -14.61
N LYS A 418 -16.08 -32.38 -13.58
CA LYS A 418 -15.64 -33.63 -12.95
C LYS A 418 -16.91 -34.43 -12.58
N ARG A 419 -17.03 -35.65 -13.12
CA ARG A 419 -18.06 -36.61 -12.67
C ARG A 419 -17.90 -36.72 -11.15
N LYS A 420 -19.01 -36.42 -10.42
CA LYS A 420 -19.07 -36.71 -9.00
C LYS A 420 -18.82 -38.21 -8.85
N SER A 421 -17.80 -38.61 -8.12
CA SER A 421 -17.57 -39.99 -7.71
C SER A 421 -18.83 -40.46 -7.04
N ALA A 422 -19.41 -41.57 -7.55
CA ALA A 422 -20.55 -42.22 -6.92
C ALA A 422 -20.19 -42.59 -5.47
N PRO A 423 -21.11 -42.49 -4.51
CA PRO A 423 -20.84 -42.90 -3.16
C PRO A 423 -20.51 -44.41 -3.17
N ALA A 424 -19.45 -44.77 -2.45
CA ALA A 424 -19.06 -46.17 -2.27
C ALA A 424 -20.22 -46.91 -1.62
N ILE A 425 -20.71 -47.93 -2.32
CA ILE A 425 -21.70 -48.87 -1.77
C ILE A 425 -20.95 -49.69 -0.73
N THR A 426 -21.18 -49.41 0.54
CA THR A 426 -20.76 -50.30 1.62
C THR A 426 -21.69 -51.50 1.63
N HIS A 427 -21.20 -52.65 1.20
CA HIS A 427 -21.85 -53.92 1.45
C HIS A 427 -21.65 -54.27 2.93
N ASP A 428 -22.69 -54.10 3.73
CA ASP A 428 -22.81 -54.73 5.04
C ASP A 428 -23.03 -56.20 4.83
N CYS A 429 -22.04 -57.06 5.08
CA CYS A 429 -22.21 -58.48 5.28
C CYS A 429 -22.77 -58.70 6.69
N ALA A 430 -24.07 -58.89 6.76
CA ALA A 430 -24.70 -59.44 7.95
C ALA A 430 -24.32 -60.91 8.03
N SER A 431 -23.58 -61.29 9.09
CA SER A 431 -23.40 -62.67 9.49
C SER A 431 -24.60 -63.12 10.29
N GLU A 432 -25.45 -63.92 9.68
CA GLU A 432 -26.38 -64.77 10.41
C GLU A 432 -25.60 -65.82 11.16
N SER A 433 -25.68 -65.84 12.48
CA SER A 433 -25.32 -66.97 13.34
C SER A 433 -26.59 -67.68 13.74
N ASP A 434 -26.73 -68.92 13.21
CA ASP A 434 -27.64 -69.95 13.70
C ASP A 434 -27.41 -70.23 15.19
N GLU A 435 -28.44 -70.14 15.99
CA GLU A 435 -28.58 -70.97 17.20
C GLU A 435 -29.94 -71.58 17.25
N ALA A 436 -29.91 -72.88 17.06
CA ALA A 436 -31.02 -73.78 17.37
C ALA A 436 -31.10 -74.00 18.88
N LYS A 437 -32.23 -73.71 19.46
CA LYS A 437 -33.04 -74.57 20.34
C LYS A 437 -34.27 -73.84 20.85
#